data_13a37e0b91cd6aad088c8ba7dad73f0f
#
_entry.id   13a37e0b91cd6aad088c8ba7dad73f0f
#
_cell.length_a   1.000
_cell.length_b   1.000
_cell.length_c   1.000
_cell.angle_alpha   90.00
_cell.angle_beta   90.00
_cell.angle_gamma   90.00
#
_symmetry.space_group_name_H-M   'P 1'
#
loop_
_entity.id
_entity.type
_entity.pdbx_description
1 polymer ?
#
loop_
_entity_poly.entity_id
_entity_poly.type
_entity_poly.pdbx_seq_one_letter_code
_entity_poly.pdbx_strand_id
1 'polypeptide(L)'
;MKIQSFVLSLICLMCMVETKAQSSHLARRLIEVKVVPNHADWNYKVGESVKVNVWILRNDVPLEDLAFEYEISEDMMPVREKGLGRSAKDGKMIEMGTLWKPGFLRCIVKVKYDGRIYTGMVTAAFDKENIVPETKFPDDFQVYWNDIVGEASKLP
;
A
#
# COMPACT_ATOMS: atom_id res chain seq x y z
N MET A 1 31.34 -50.74 -20.08
CA MET A 1 31.10 -50.41 -18.66
C MET A 1 31.55 -49.05 -18.22
N LYS A 2 32.48 -48.36 -18.84
CA LYS A 2 32.96 -47.03 -18.42
C LYS A 2 32.04 -45.85 -18.87
N ILE A 3 31.33 -45.97 -19.98
CA ILE A 3 30.47 -44.92 -20.54
C ILE A 3 29.15 -44.77 -19.73
N GLN A 4 28.57 -45.88 -19.27
CA GLN A 4 27.34 -45.83 -18.43
C GLN A 4 27.58 -45.15 -17.08
N SER A 5 28.76 -45.34 -16.48
CA SER A 5 29.11 -44.68 -15.23
C SER A 5 29.29 -43.15 -15.38
N PHE A 6 29.79 -42.73 -16.54
CA PHE A 6 29.99 -41.29 -16.83
C PHE A 6 28.69 -40.56 -17.08
N VAL A 7 27.74 -41.22 -17.80
CA VAL A 7 26.40 -40.67 -18.03
C VAL A 7 25.59 -40.55 -16.73
N LEU A 8 25.70 -41.54 -15.85
CA LEU A 8 25.02 -41.54 -14.57
C LEU A 8 25.57 -40.40 -13.63
N SER A 9 26.89 -40.18 -13.69
CA SER A 9 27.54 -39.08 -12.95
C SER A 9 27.15 -37.70 -13.47
N LEU A 10 26.97 -37.55 -14.80
CA LEU A 10 26.57 -36.31 -15.41
C LEU A 10 25.08 -35.96 -15.14
N ILE A 11 24.22 -36.97 -15.04
CA ILE A 11 22.81 -36.81 -14.66
C ILE A 11 22.67 -36.38 -13.19
N CYS A 12 23.49 -36.95 -12.28
CA CYS A 12 23.53 -36.52 -10.86
C CYS A 12 24.01 -35.07 -10.70
N LEU A 13 24.93 -34.60 -11.57
CA LEU A 13 25.43 -33.23 -11.50
C LEU A 13 24.40 -32.22 -11.99
N MET A 14 23.51 -32.59 -12.93
CA MET A 14 22.41 -31.76 -13.41
C MET A 14 21.24 -31.64 -12.40
N CYS A 15 21.11 -32.55 -11.45
CA CYS A 15 20.09 -32.47 -10.39
C CYS A 15 20.46 -31.52 -9.25
N MET A 16 21.65 -30.93 -9.24
CA MET A 16 22.06 -29.87 -8.31
C MET A 16 21.71 -28.46 -8.81
N VAL A 17 20.70 -28.33 -9.68
CA VAL A 17 20.10 -27.01 -9.91
C VAL A 17 19.41 -26.64 -8.62
N GLU A 18 20.02 -25.71 -7.90
CA GLU A 18 19.47 -25.13 -6.70
C GLU A 18 18.03 -24.70 -6.94
N THR A 19 17.09 -25.46 -6.43
CA THR A 19 15.74 -24.97 -6.20
C THR A 19 15.89 -23.85 -5.16
N LYS A 20 16.02 -22.60 -5.60
CA LYS A 20 15.77 -21.44 -4.75
C LYS A 20 14.34 -21.58 -4.29
N ALA A 21 14.17 -22.23 -3.17
CA ALA A 21 12.89 -22.33 -2.51
C ALA A 21 12.36 -20.90 -2.40
N GLN A 22 11.23 -20.65 -3.04
CA GLN A 22 10.53 -19.38 -2.92
C GLN A 22 9.98 -19.24 -1.50
N SER A 23 10.88 -18.97 -0.55
CA SER A 23 10.54 -18.66 0.84
C SER A 23 9.99 -17.24 1.01
N SER A 24 9.74 -16.52 -0.11
CA SER A 24 9.31 -15.11 -0.08
C SER A 24 7.91 -14.88 0.48
N HIS A 25 7.04 -15.88 0.49
CA HIS A 25 5.66 -15.73 0.99
C HIS A 25 5.48 -15.93 2.49
N LEU A 26 6.49 -16.46 3.18
CA LEU A 26 6.46 -16.70 4.62
C LEU A 26 7.42 -15.79 5.39
N ALA A 27 8.12 -14.86 4.72
CA ALA A 27 8.95 -13.87 5.40
C ALA A 27 8.01 -12.93 6.18
N ARG A 28 7.78 -13.24 7.45
CA ARG A 28 7.11 -12.35 8.40
C ARG A 28 7.81 -10.99 8.31
N ARG A 29 7.05 -9.94 8.06
CA ARG A 29 7.61 -8.59 8.01
C ARG A 29 8.26 -8.32 9.36
N LEU A 30 9.57 -8.09 9.36
CA LEU A 30 10.31 -7.84 10.60
C LEU A 30 9.78 -6.58 11.29
N ILE A 31 9.43 -5.57 10.49
CA ILE A 31 8.91 -4.28 10.96
C ILE A 31 7.54 -4.06 10.34
N GLU A 32 6.61 -3.64 11.16
CA GLU A 32 5.30 -3.14 10.76
C GLU A 32 5.22 -1.64 11.04
N VAL A 33 4.81 -0.87 10.04
CA VAL A 33 4.50 0.55 10.19
C VAL A 33 2.99 0.68 10.23
N LYS A 34 2.44 0.86 11.43
CA LYS A 34 1.01 0.97 11.66
C LYS A 34 0.62 2.44 11.73
N VAL A 35 -0.31 2.85 10.87
CA VAL A 35 -0.85 4.22 10.81
C VAL A 35 -2.35 4.14 11.02
N VAL A 36 -2.85 4.77 12.08
CA VAL A 36 -4.26 4.66 12.49
C VAL A 36 -4.87 6.06 12.58
N PRO A 37 -5.98 6.32 11.89
CA PRO A 37 -6.67 7.60 11.96
C PRO A 37 -7.45 7.71 13.26
N ASN A 38 -7.80 8.95 13.63
CA ASN A 38 -8.61 9.23 14.80
C ASN A 38 -10.08 8.80 14.68
N HIS A 39 -10.57 8.58 13.46
CA HIS A 39 -11.89 7.97 13.22
C HIS A 39 -11.73 6.50 12.80
N ALA A 40 -12.42 5.62 13.50
CA ALA A 40 -12.32 4.18 13.26
C ALA A 40 -12.90 3.75 11.90
N ASP A 41 -13.85 4.51 11.37
CA ASP A 41 -14.52 4.28 10.08
C ASP A 41 -13.83 5.02 8.90
N TRP A 42 -12.78 5.82 9.19
CA TRP A 42 -11.97 6.59 8.25
C TRP A 42 -12.76 7.64 7.45
N ASN A 43 -13.99 7.96 7.88
CA ASN A 43 -14.85 8.93 7.24
C ASN A 43 -14.80 10.27 7.97
N TYR A 44 -14.71 11.34 7.22
CA TYR A 44 -14.61 12.71 7.67
C TYR A 44 -15.55 13.60 6.87
N LYS A 45 -15.97 14.68 7.48
CA LYS A 45 -16.69 15.75 6.76
C LYS A 45 -15.70 16.73 6.15
N VAL A 46 -16.06 17.32 5.03
CA VAL A 46 -15.29 18.43 4.45
C VAL A 46 -15.07 19.53 5.49
N GLY A 47 -13.82 19.99 5.63
CA GLY A 47 -13.40 20.95 6.65
C GLY A 47 -12.98 20.35 8.00
N GLU A 48 -13.22 19.07 8.24
CA GLU A 48 -12.79 18.38 9.45
C GLU A 48 -11.29 18.06 9.41
N SER A 49 -10.60 18.17 10.57
CA SER A 49 -9.16 17.87 10.64
C SER A 49 -8.91 16.40 10.95
N VAL A 50 -8.08 15.78 10.13
CA VAL A 50 -7.62 14.40 10.29
C VAL A 50 -6.33 14.36 11.10
N LYS A 51 -6.31 13.50 12.12
CA LYS A 51 -5.11 13.15 12.87
C LYS A 51 -4.87 11.66 12.77
N VAL A 52 -3.61 11.28 12.63
CA VAL A 52 -3.22 9.85 12.59
C VAL A 52 -2.16 9.57 13.63
N ASN A 53 -2.22 8.40 14.22
CA ASN A 53 -1.19 7.91 15.12
C ASN A 53 -0.33 6.88 14.39
N VAL A 54 0.99 7.00 14.52
CA VAL A 54 1.98 6.16 13.85
C VAL A 54 2.74 5.36 14.87
N TRP A 55 2.71 4.03 14.72
CA TRP A 55 3.56 3.10 15.46
C TRP A 55 4.49 2.36 14.51
N ILE A 56 5.72 2.16 14.95
CA ILE A 56 6.68 1.28 14.29
C ILE A 56 6.86 0.09 15.21
N LEU A 57 6.43 -1.08 14.75
CA LEU A 57 6.36 -2.29 15.58
C LEU A 57 7.36 -3.32 15.09
N ARG A 58 7.99 -4.03 16.02
CA ARG A 58 8.75 -5.24 15.77
C ARG A 58 8.13 -6.40 16.57
N ASN A 59 7.55 -7.37 15.89
CA ASN A 59 6.79 -8.45 16.52
C ASN A 59 5.75 -7.93 17.53
N ASP A 60 4.96 -6.96 17.10
CA ASP A 60 3.90 -6.28 17.89
C ASP A 60 4.40 -5.44 19.08
N VAL A 61 5.72 -5.30 19.24
CA VAL A 61 6.34 -4.45 20.27
C VAL A 61 6.75 -3.11 19.65
N PRO A 62 6.32 -1.97 20.21
CA PRO A 62 6.71 -0.65 19.72
C PRO A 62 8.22 -0.45 19.80
N LEU A 63 8.79 0.06 18.70
CA LEU A 63 10.16 0.56 18.66
C LEU A 63 10.14 2.07 18.90
N GLU A 64 11.00 2.51 19.81
CA GLU A 64 11.10 3.91 20.18
C GLU A 64 12.28 4.59 19.48
N ASP A 65 12.20 5.89 19.35
CA ASP A 65 13.26 6.78 18.84
C ASP A 65 13.79 6.48 17.41
N LEU A 66 13.01 5.76 16.62
CA LEU A 66 13.33 5.58 15.20
C LEU A 66 12.84 6.78 14.40
N ALA A 67 13.74 7.36 13.60
CA ALA A 67 13.38 8.40 12.64
C ALA A 67 12.56 7.81 11.49
N PHE A 68 11.52 8.50 11.10
CA PHE A 68 10.71 8.18 9.93
C PHE A 68 10.35 9.46 9.16
N GLU A 69 10.06 9.27 7.88
CA GLU A 69 9.56 10.31 6.99
C GLU A 69 8.07 10.07 6.73
N TYR A 70 7.31 11.15 6.54
CA TYR A 70 5.94 11.04 6.09
C TYR A 70 5.64 12.01 4.95
N GLU A 71 4.70 11.61 4.10
CA GLU A 71 4.21 12.39 2.97
C GLU A 71 2.68 12.42 3.03
N ILE A 72 2.09 13.60 2.87
CA ILE A 72 0.65 13.82 2.82
C ILE A 72 0.29 14.32 1.43
N SER A 73 -0.70 13.69 0.79
CA SER A 73 -1.19 14.07 -0.54
C SER A 73 -2.68 13.80 -0.65
N GLU A 74 -3.37 14.55 -1.52
CA GLU A 74 -4.64 14.05 -2.05
C GLU A 74 -4.36 12.77 -2.84
N ASP A 75 -5.31 11.85 -2.93
CA ASP A 75 -5.08 10.58 -3.61
C ASP A 75 -4.74 10.80 -5.08
N MET A 76 -3.70 10.07 -5.55
CA MET A 76 -3.12 10.17 -6.90
C MET A 76 -2.60 11.58 -7.31
N MET A 77 -2.53 12.52 -6.38
CA MET A 77 -2.04 13.88 -6.61
C MET A 77 -0.59 14.05 -6.08
N PRO A 78 0.13 15.07 -6.54
CA PRO A 78 1.45 15.40 -6.02
C PRO A 78 1.45 15.59 -4.50
N VAL A 79 2.60 15.31 -3.87
CA VAL A 79 2.77 15.47 -2.43
C VAL A 79 2.55 16.93 -2.03
N ARG A 80 1.60 17.14 -1.10
CA ARG A 80 1.24 18.45 -0.55
C ARG A 80 2.16 18.84 0.60
N GLU A 81 2.50 17.87 1.45
CA GLU A 81 3.33 18.09 2.64
C GLU A 81 4.26 16.90 2.88
N LYS A 82 5.47 17.20 3.36
CA LYS A 82 6.44 16.21 3.84
C LYS A 82 6.93 16.60 5.21
N GLY A 83 7.16 15.62 6.05
CA GLY A 83 7.70 15.85 7.38
C GLY A 83 8.52 14.69 7.90
N LEU A 84 9.15 14.93 9.03
CA LEU A 84 9.94 13.96 9.77
C LEU A 84 9.31 13.73 11.14
N GLY A 85 9.42 12.51 11.62
CA GLY A 85 8.98 12.16 12.97
C GLY A 85 9.94 11.17 13.62
N ARG A 86 9.71 10.96 14.92
CA ARG A 86 10.37 9.88 15.68
C ARG A 86 9.30 9.02 16.30
N SER A 87 9.49 7.70 16.26
CA SER A 87 8.58 6.77 16.89
C SER A 87 8.62 6.86 18.41
N ALA A 88 7.48 6.62 19.02
CA ALA A 88 7.31 6.60 20.46
C ALA A 88 6.48 5.38 20.88
N LYS A 89 6.59 4.97 22.13
CA LYS A 89 5.86 3.84 22.70
C LYS A 89 4.35 3.97 22.51
N ASP A 90 3.82 5.17 22.75
CA ASP A 90 2.38 5.45 22.66
C ASP A 90 1.95 5.91 21.26
N GLY A 91 2.86 5.79 20.27
CA GLY A 91 2.68 6.28 18.93
C GLY A 91 3.06 7.75 18.78
N LYS A 92 3.25 8.18 17.54
CA LYS A 92 3.51 9.58 17.16
C LYS A 92 2.32 10.12 16.39
N MET A 93 1.70 11.16 16.94
CA MET A 93 0.61 11.85 16.25
C MET A 93 1.14 12.73 15.12
N ILE A 94 0.50 12.65 13.98
CA ILE A 94 0.69 13.50 12.81
C ILE A 94 -0.67 14.13 12.49
N GLU A 95 -0.69 15.43 12.24
CA GLU A 95 -1.85 16.13 11.73
C GLU A 95 -1.79 16.16 10.22
N MET A 96 -2.75 15.52 9.56
CA MET A 96 -2.82 15.44 8.09
C MET A 96 -3.49 16.69 7.48
N GLY A 97 -4.16 17.48 8.29
CA GLY A 97 -4.97 18.61 7.83
C GLY A 97 -6.36 18.21 7.38
N THR A 98 -6.92 18.94 6.42
CA THR A 98 -8.29 18.77 5.94
C THR A 98 -8.38 18.89 4.42
N LEU A 99 -9.52 18.46 3.86
CA LEU A 99 -9.96 18.81 2.52
C LEU A 99 -11.17 19.74 2.57
N TRP A 100 -11.22 20.66 1.60
CA TRP A 100 -12.34 21.62 1.41
C TRP A 100 -13.30 21.21 0.29
N LYS A 101 -13.09 20.00 -0.26
CA LYS A 101 -13.95 19.34 -1.26
C LYS A 101 -14.01 17.85 -0.97
N PRO A 102 -15.06 17.14 -1.40
CA PRO A 102 -15.10 15.68 -1.32
C PRO A 102 -13.90 15.04 -2.00
N GLY A 103 -13.35 13.99 -1.37
CA GLY A 103 -12.15 13.34 -1.89
C GLY A 103 -11.43 12.50 -0.84
N PHE A 104 -10.17 12.17 -1.13
CA PHE A 104 -9.34 11.33 -0.27
C PHE A 104 -8.02 12.01 0.06
N LEU A 105 -7.66 11.99 1.34
CA LEU A 105 -6.37 12.48 1.84
C LEU A 105 -5.55 11.30 2.33
N ARG A 106 -4.35 11.12 1.79
CA ARG A 106 -3.47 9.98 2.05
C ARG A 106 -2.22 10.41 2.79
N CYS A 107 -1.85 9.63 3.80
CA CYS A 107 -0.57 9.74 4.48
C CYS A 107 0.24 8.46 4.23
N ILE A 108 1.48 8.62 3.79
CA ILE A 108 2.45 7.54 3.62
C ILE A 108 3.59 7.77 4.59
N VAL A 109 3.90 6.78 5.40
CA VAL A 109 4.99 6.80 6.37
C VAL A 109 6.07 5.82 5.94
N LYS A 110 7.32 6.26 5.88
CA LYS A 110 8.47 5.45 5.49
C LYS A 110 9.51 5.44 6.62
N VAL A 111 9.95 4.26 7.01
CA VAL A 111 11.02 4.07 8.00
C VAL A 111 12.12 3.21 7.42
N LYS A 112 13.36 3.61 7.64
CA LYS A 112 14.54 2.81 7.28
C LYS A 112 15.00 2.06 8.52
N TYR A 113 15.03 0.72 8.45
CA TYR A 113 15.48 -0.14 9.53
C TYR A 113 16.30 -1.28 8.95
N ASP A 114 17.49 -1.52 9.49
CA ASP A 114 18.40 -2.58 9.06
C ASP A 114 18.61 -2.63 7.53
N GLY A 115 18.90 -1.46 6.96
CA GLY A 115 19.16 -1.30 5.52
C GLY A 115 17.94 -1.42 4.60
N ARG A 116 16.73 -1.67 5.13
CA ARG A 116 15.48 -1.81 4.38
C ARG A 116 14.51 -0.67 4.68
N ILE A 117 13.64 -0.36 3.72
CA ILE A 117 12.58 0.62 3.87
C ILE A 117 11.26 -0.13 4.10
N TYR A 118 10.57 0.24 5.17
CA TYR A 118 9.23 -0.24 5.49
C TYR A 118 8.24 0.91 5.36
N THR A 119 7.07 0.62 4.83
CA THR A 119 6.08 1.64 4.52
C THR A 119 4.75 1.27 5.17
N GLY A 120 4.14 2.25 5.83
CA GLY A 120 2.75 2.23 6.27
C GLY A 120 1.95 3.31 5.54
N MET A 121 0.66 3.10 5.38
CA MET A 121 -0.20 4.05 4.67
C MET A 121 -1.59 4.06 5.30
N VAL A 122 -2.21 5.23 5.27
CA VAL A 122 -3.62 5.42 5.62
C VAL A 122 -4.25 6.43 4.67
N THR A 123 -5.55 6.28 4.43
CA THR A 123 -6.33 7.21 3.62
C THR A 123 -7.59 7.61 4.38
N ALA A 124 -7.84 8.90 4.52
CA ALA A 124 -9.05 9.48 5.06
C ALA A 124 -9.99 9.87 3.93
N ALA A 125 -11.26 9.48 4.03
CA ALA A 125 -12.29 9.80 3.04
C ALA A 125 -13.14 10.99 3.52
N PHE A 126 -13.24 12.02 2.71
CA PHE A 126 -14.02 13.22 2.99
C PHE A 126 -15.29 13.24 2.12
N ASP A 127 -16.46 13.22 2.78
CA ASP A 127 -17.78 13.26 2.13
C ASP A 127 -17.82 12.43 0.83
N LYS A 128 -17.32 11.20 0.90
CA LYS A 128 -17.10 10.32 -0.28
C LYS A 128 -18.35 10.08 -1.11
N GLU A 129 -19.53 10.19 -0.51
CA GLU A 129 -20.81 10.03 -1.19
C GLU A 129 -21.12 11.20 -2.15
N ASN A 130 -20.41 12.33 -1.96
CA ASN A 130 -20.57 13.55 -2.74
C ASN A 130 -19.45 13.76 -3.77
N ILE A 131 -18.63 12.73 -4.03
CA ILE A 131 -17.60 12.80 -5.06
C ILE A 131 -18.26 12.80 -6.43
N VAL A 132 -18.06 13.88 -7.19
CA VAL A 132 -18.58 14.01 -8.55
C VAL A 132 -17.46 13.70 -9.54
N PRO A 133 -17.71 12.89 -10.59
CA PRO A 133 -16.73 12.66 -11.64
C PRO A 133 -16.31 13.98 -12.31
N GLU A 134 -15.02 14.22 -12.50
CA GLU A 134 -14.51 15.41 -13.20
C GLU A 134 -14.78 15.36 -14.70
N THR A 135 -14.86 14.16 -15.25
CA THR A 135 -15.13 13.95 -16.69
C THR A 135 -16.50 13.35 -16.89
N LYS A 136 -17.24 13.89 -17.83
CA LYS A 136 -18.46 13.23 -18.32
C LYS A 136 -18.09 12.11 -19.25
N PHE A 137 -18.85 11.02 -19.21
CA PHE A 137 -18.76 10.03 -20.28
C PHE A 137 -19.06 10.68 -21.63
N PRO A 138 -18.41 10.24 -22.74
CA PRO A 138 -18.83 10.60 -24.09
C PRO A 138 -20.32 10.32 -24.29
N ASP A 139 -21.01 11.14 -25.07
CA ASP A 139 -22.47 11.03 -25.23
C ASP A 139 -22.89 9.69 -25.85
N ASP A 140 -22.01 9.05 -26.62
CA ASP A 140 -22.19 7.75 -27.24
C ASP A 140 -21.75 6.55 -26.36
N PHE A 141 -21.15 6.81 -25.20
CA PHE A 141 -20.58 5.76 -24.34
C PHE A 141 -21.58 4.64 -24.00
N GLN A 142 -22.81 5.04 -23.63
CA GLN A 142 -23.82 4.05 -23.21
C GLN A 142 -24.30 3.21 -24.40
N VAL A 143 -24.41 3.80 -25.58
CA VAL A 143 -24.81 3.11 -26.82
C VAL A 143 -23.74 2.11 -27.20
N TYR A 144 -22.50 2.57 -27.27
CA TYR A 144 -21.34 1.69 -27.57
C TYR A 144 -21.20 0.53 -26.59
N TRP A 145 -21.37 0.79 -25.29
CA TRP A 145 -21.26 -0.25 -24.28
C TRP A 145 -22.37 -1.28 -24.36
N ASN A 146 -23.63 -0.84 -24.61
CA ASN A 146 -24.76 -1.74 -24.77
C ASN A 146 -24.61 -2.65 -26.00
N ASP A 147 -24.07 -2.14 -27.09
CA ASP A 147 -23.79 -2.93 -28.31
C ASP A 147 -22.76 -4.02 -28.02
N ILE A 148 -21.64 -3.69 -27.37
CA ILE A 148 -20.60 -4.66 -27.02
C ILE A 148 -21.13 -5.75 -26.07
N VAL A 149 -21.88 -5.34 -25.03
CA VAL A 149 -22.48 -6.30 -24.08
C VAL A 149 -23.50 -7.19 -24.80
N GLY A 150 -24.28 -6.61 -25.71
CA GLY A 150 -25.23 -7.37 -26.54
C GLY A 150 -24.56 -8.35 -27.49
N GLU A 151 -23.40 -8.01 -28.04
CA GLU A 151 -22.62 -8.95 -28.86
C GLU A 151 -21.96 -10.06 -28.00
N ALA A 152 -21.37 -9.69 -26.87
CA ALA A 152 -20.74 -10.63 -25.96
C ALA A 152 -21.73 -11.66 -25.40
N SER A 153 -22.99 -11.28 -25.17
CA SER A 153 -24.04 -12.17 -24.69
C SER A 153 -24.51 -13.22 -25.72
N LYS A 154 -24.14 -13.08 -26.98
CA LYS A 154 -24.45 -14.03 -28.07
C LYS A 154 -23.38 -15.14 -28.17
N LEU A 155 -22.27 -15.00 -27.48
CA LEU A 155 -21.22 -16.01 -27.44
C LEU A 155 -21.64 -17.16 -26.51
N PRO A 156 -21.43 -18.41 -26.90
CA PRO A 156 -21.80 -19.60 -26.10
C PRO A 156 -20.94 -19.74 -24.84
#